data_ec6edaf6c0e87597e3aa13bc003ba74f
#
_entry.id   ec6edaf6c0e87597e3aa13bc003ba74f
#
_cell.length_a   1.000
_cell.length_b   1.000
_cell.length_c   1.000
_cell.angle_alpha   90.00
_cell.angle_beta   90.00
_cell.angle_gamma   90.00
#
_symmetry.space_group_name_H-M   'P 1'
#
loop_
_entity.id
_entity.type
_entity.pdbx_description
1 polymer ?
#
loop_
_entity_poly.entity_id
_entity_poly.type
_entity_poly.pdbx_seq_one_letter_code
_entity_poly.pdbx_strand_id
1 'polypeptide(L)'
;QKLWRPAAIKGYAYPFIDSGILRQTLPYLTSLCVFSYGFTEDGRLIPPKTDDRWMIGEAKANSVRPELTLTSLNEQDQFDNLLIHALLHDEERKERLIFALLNEMKEKGYEGLDLDFEYVQAEDRDAYTRFVARLTERMNVEGYPVSVALAPKTSDDQRGILYEGIDYA
;
A
#
# COMPACT_ATOMS: atom_id res chain seq x y z
N GLN A 1 34.09 10.53 -4.23
CA GLN A 1 33.42 10.48 -2.94
C GLN A 1 32.10 9.75 -3.14
N LYS A 2 31.93 8.55 -2.53
CA LYS A 2 30.64 7.89 -2.44
C LYS A 2 29.77 8.74 -1.52
N LEU A 3 28.78 9.42 -2.07
CA LEU A 3 27.75 10.09 -1.28
C LEU A 3 26.93 9.00 -0.57
N TRP A 4 27.16 8.86 0.73
CA TRP A 4 26.29 8.03 1.58
C TRP A 4 24.92 8.68 1.61
N ARG A 5 23.94 8.06 0.96
CA ARG A 5 22.53 8.39 1.19
C ARG A 5 22.07 7.54 2.38
N PRO A 6 21.37 8.13 3.37
CA PRO A 6 20.80 7.35 4.45
C PRO A 6 19.82 6.31 3.84
N ALA A 7 19.91 5.08 4.32
CA ALA A 7 19.01 4.03 3.87
C ALA A 7 17.57 4.36 4.28
N ALA A 8 16.62 4.20 3.36
CA ALA A 8 15.21 4.25 3.69
C ALA A 8 14.82 2.93 4.39
N ILE A 9 14.30 3.02 5.62
CA ILE A 9 13.86 1.86 6.40
C ILE A 9 12.37 1.96 6.60
N LYS A 10 11.65 0.99 6.04
CA LYS A 10 10.20 0.89 6.09
C LYS A 10 9.80 -0.20 7.07
N GLY A 11 8.97 0.13 8.05
CA GLY A 11 8.41 -0.83 9.00
C GLY A 11 6.91 -1.03 8.76
N TYR A 12 6.43 -2.24 8.96
CA TYR A 12 5.01 -2.61 8.87
C TYR A 12 4.48 -2.95 10.27
N ALA A 13 3.34 -2.42 10.63
CA ALA A 13 2.70 -2.72 11.89
C ALA A 13 1.18 -2.70 11.80
N TYR A 14 0.54 -3.58 12.57
CA TYR A 14 -0.90 -3.59 12.75
C TYR A 14 -1.32 -2.56 13.81
N PRO A 15 -2.53 -1.96 13.72
CA PRO A 15 -3.05 -1.02 14.71
C PRO A 15 -3.21 -1.59 16.13
N PHE A 16 -3.20 -2.91 16.30
CA PHE A 16 -3.23 -3.58 17.60
C PHE A 16 -1.83 -3.88 18.19
N ILE A 17 -0.75 -3.38 17.56
CA ILE A 17 0.61 -3.50 18.11
C ILE A 17 0.70 -2.86 19.50
N ASP A 18 1.55 -3.41 20.37
CA ASP A 18 1.87 -2.77 21.65
C ASP A 18 2.51 -1.39 21.42
N SER A 19 1.99 -0.37 22.09
CA SER A 19 2.44 1.01 21.89
C SER A 19 3.90 1.23 22.35
N GLY A 20 4.35 0.49 23.34
CA GLY A 20 5.74 0.54 23.80
C GLY A 20 6.71 -0.01 22.76
N ILE A 21 6.35 -1.12 22.11
CA ILE A 21 7.14 -1.71 21.03
C ILE A 21 7.21 -0.73 19.85
N LEU A 22 6.07 -0.15 19.46
CA LEU A 22 6.06 0.83 18.38
C LEU A 22 6.97 2.02 18.67
N ARG A 23 6.85 2.64 19.83
CA ARG A 23 7.67 3.79 20.24
C ARG A 23 9.17 3.49 20.28
N GLN A 24 9.55 2.28 20.68
CA GLN A 24 10.94 1.84 20.66
C GLN A 24 11.48 1.62 19.26
N THR A 25 10.63 1.29 18.30
CA THR A 25 11.00 0.97 16.91
C THR A 25 11.04 2.21 16.02
N LEU A 26 10.14 3.17 16.22
CA LEU A 26 9.99 4.35 15.38
C LEU A 26 11.28 5.12 15.10
N PRO A 27 12.20 5.33 16.08
CA PRO A 27 13.45 6.06 15.81
C PRO A 27 14.36 5.45 14.74
N TYR A 28 14.14 4.19 14.40
CA TYR A 28 14.93 3.46 13.38
C TYR A 28 14.29 3.47 12.00
N LEU A 29 13.08 4.02 11.87
CA LEU A 29 12.29 3.99 10.64
C LEU A 29 12.33 5.34 9.92
N THR A 30 12.22 5.30 8.60
CA THR A 30 11.88 6.44 7.75
C THR A 30 10.40 6.49 7.41
N SER A 31 9.75 5.34 7.32
CA SER A 31 8.31 5.21 7.10
C SER A 31 7.71 4.11 7.97
N LEU A 32 6.48 4.33 8.42
CA LEU A 32 5.64 3.34 9.08
C LEU A 32 4.44 3.03 8.18
N CYS A 33 4.38 1.82 7.66
CA CYS A 33 3.25 1.31 6.91
C CYS A 33 2.23 0.70 7.87
N VAL A 34 1.04 1.28 7.92
CA VAL A 34 -0.07 0.75 8.72
C VAL A 34 -0.75 -0.37 7.94
N PHE A 35 -0.64 -1.58 8.43
CA PHE A 35 -1.15 -2.78 7.78
C PHE A 35 -2.49 -3.20 8.41
N SER A 36 -3.63 -3.26 7.71
CA SER A 36 -3.79 -2.90 6.31
C SER A 36 -5.21 -2.47 6.03
N TYR A 37 -5.35 -1.75 4.94
CA TYR A 37 -6.63 -1.47 4.33
C TYR A 37 -6.94 -2.51 3.27
N GLY A 38 -8.22 -2.78 3.07
CA GLY A 38 -8.74 -3.56 1.97
C GLY A 38 -9.75 -2.78 1.14
N PHE A 39 -10.44 -3.43 0.24
CA PHE A 39 -11.52 -2.81 -0.53
C PHE A 39 -12.59 -3.82 -0.93
N THR A 40 -13.78 -3.31 -1.20
CA THR A 40 -14.92 -4.11 -1.64
C THR A 40 -14.94 -4.26 -3.16
N GLU A 41 -15.73 -5.19 -3.65
CA GLU A 41 -15.89 -5.40 -5.09
C GLU A 41 -16.34 -4.14 -5.85
N ASP A 42 -17.15 -3.30 -5.22
CA ASP A 42 -17.63 -2.03 -5.79
C ASP A 42 -16.67 -0.84 -5.59
N GLY A 43 -15.46 -1.07 -5.08
CA GLY A 43 -14.41 -0.05 -4.96
C GLY A 43 -14.49 0.81 -3.71
N ARG A 44 -15.21 0.38 -2.66
CA ARG A 44 -15.20 1.05 -1.36
C ARG A 44 -13.97 0.63 -0.55
N LEU A 45 -13.39 1.55 0.20
CA LEU A 45 -12.26 1.28 1.08
C LEU A 45 -12.72 0.62 2.37
N ILE A 46 -11.99 -0.41 2.83
CA ILE A 46 -12.21 -1.10 4.10
C ILE A 46 -11.06 -0.73 5.03
N PRO A 47 -11.28 0.10 6.07
CA PRO A 47 -10.24 0.44 7.04
C PRO A 47 -9.95 -0.74 7.98
N PRO A 48 -8.81 -0.71 8.70
CA PRO A 48 -8.55 -1.63 9.79
C PRO A 48 -9.68 -1.60 10.84
N LYS A 49 -9.95 -2.72 11.49
CA LYS A 49 -10.97 -2.83 12.54
C LYS A 49 -10.58 -2.09 13.82
N THR A 50 -9.29 -2.04 14.11
CA THR A 50 -8.72 -1.26 15.22
C THR A 50 -8.35 0.14 14.72
N ASP A 51 -8.64 1.17 15.50
CA ASP A 51 -8.30 2.55 15.14
C ASP A 51 -6.80 2.72 14.91
N ASP A 52 -6.45 3.31 13.78
CA ASP A 52 -5.07 3.52 13.32
C ASP A 52 -4.55 4.95 13.55
N ARG A 53 -5.41 5.88 13.98
CA ARG A 53 -5.04 7.29 14.14
C ARG A 53 -3.92 7.51 15.15
N TRP A 54 -3.87 6.72 16.21
CA TRP A 54 -2.82 6.82 17.21
C TRP A 54 -1.43 6.50 16.63
N MET A 55 -1.34 5.55 15.71
CA MET A 55 -0.08 5.19 15.05
C MET A 55 0.43 6.31 14.15
N ILE A 56 -0.47 6.97 13.42
CA ILE A 56 -0.16 8.13 12.58
C ILE A 56 0.41 9.26 13.43
N GLY A 57 -0.20 9.54 14.58
CA GLY A 57 0.28 10.53 15.54
C GLY A 57 1.67 10.21 16.09
N GLU A 58 1.90 8.97 16.51
CA GLU A 58 3.20 8.50 17.00
C GLU A 58 4.29 8.58 15.93
N ALA A 59 3.99 8.18 14.69
CA ALA A 59 4.92 8.27 13.58
C ALA A 59 5.35 9.72 13.33
N LYS A 60 4.39 10.64 13.22
CA LYS A 60 4.67 12.08 13.02
C LYS A 60 5.48 12.70 14.15
N ALA A 61 5.16 12.35 15.39
CA ALA A 61 5.90 12.81 16.57
C ALA A 61 7.39 12.39 16.54
N ASN A 62 7.72 11.30 15.83
CA ASN A 62 9.07 10.79 15.65
C ASN A 62 9.68 11.14 14.28
N SER A 63 9.08 12.04 13.52
CA SER A 63 9.51 12.40 12.15
C SER A 63 9.56 11.20 11.19
N VAL A 64 8.69 10.23 11.40
CA VAL A 64 8.50 9.04 10.56
C VAL A 64 7.25 9.25 9.71
N ARG A 65 7.35 8.98 8.40
CA ARG A 65 6.24 9.11 7.48
C ARG A 65 5.22 8.00 7.70
N PRO A 66 3.97 8.30 8.10
CA PRO A 66 2.91 7.30 8.12
C PRO A 66 2.39 7.02 6.71
N GLU A 67 2.41 5.77 6.29
CA GLU A 67 1.91 5.32 5.00
C GLU A 67 0.70 4.39 5.18
N LEU A 68 -0.33 4.62 4.38
CA LEU A 68 -1.47 3.72 4.28
C LEU A 68 -1.07 2.54 3.40
N THR A 69 -1.21 1.31 3.89
CA THR A 69 -0.99 0.11 3.09
C THR A 69 -2.31 -0.41 2.58
N LEU A 70 -2.46 -0.45 1.25
CA LEU A 70 -3.61 -1.05 0.57
C LEU A 70 -3.26 -2.47 0.11
N THR A 71 -4.08 -3.41 0.53
CA THR A 71 -4.00 -4.83 0.14
C THR A 71 -5.29 -5.27 -0.56
N SER A 72 -5.34 -6.51 -1.02
CA SER A 72 -6.55 -7.12 -1.58
C SER A 72 -7.43 -7.82 -0.53
N LEU A 73 -7.42 -7.36 0.72
CA LEU A 73 -8.32 -7.87 1.76
C LEU A 73 -9.77 -7.55 1.44
N ASN A 74 -10.62 -8.56 1.50
CA ASN A 74 -12.07 -8.43 1.36
C ASN A 74 -12.75 -8.17 2.71
N GLU A 75 -14.08 -8.08 2.71
CA GLU A 75 -14.89 -7.87 3.92
C GLU A 75 -14.82 -9.02 4.94
N GLN A 76 -14.29 -10.20 4.53
CA GLN A 76 -14.07 -11.37 5.38
C GLN A 76 -12.62 -11.46 5.88
N ASP A 77 -11.81 -10.42 5.73
CA ASP A 77 -10.39 -10.37 6.08
C ASP A 77 -9.55 -11.45 5.34
N GLN A 78 -9.93 -11.76 4.10
CA GLN A 78 -9.20 -12.71 3.27
C GLN A 78 -8.59 -11.99 2.07
N PHE A 79 -7.35 -12.34 1.71
CA PHE A 79 -6.76 -11.88 0.45
C PHE A 79 -7.50 -12.51 -0.73
N ASP A 80 -7.96 -11.67 -1.64
CA ASP A 80 -8.81 -12.08 -2.76
C ASP A 80 -8.30 -11.47 -4.06
N ASN A 81 -7.66 -12.31 -4.88
CA ASN A 81 -7.15 -11.89 -6.18
C ASN A 81 -8.25 -11.64 -7.23
N LEU A 82 -9.46 -12.16 -7.03
CA LEU A 82 -10.60 -11.85 -7.88
C LEU A 82 -11.06 -10.40 -7.70
N LEU A 83 -10.91 -9.84 -6.50
CA LEU A 83 -11.12 -8.41 -6.26
C LEU A 83 -10.18 -7.54 -7.10
N ILE A 84 -8.91 -7.94 -7.20
CA ILE A 84 -7.92 -7.24 -8.02
C ILE A 84 -8.36 -7.28 -9.49
N HIS A 85 -8.71 -8.45 -9.99
CA HIS A 85 -9.21 -8.60 -11.36
C HIS A 85 -10.43 -7.71 -11.63
N ALA A 86 -11.44 -7.77 -10.77
CA ALA A 86 -12.65 -6.97 -10.90
C ALA A 86 -12.37 -5.46 -10.88
N LEU A 87 -11.46 -5.00 -10.00
CA LEU A 87 -11.04 -3.61 -9.92
C LEU A 87 -10.36 -3.15 -11.21
N LEU A 88 -9.41 -3.92 -11.72
CA LEU A 88 -8.57 -3.53 -12.86
C LEU A 88 -9.36 -3.39 -14.17
N HIS A 89 -10.49 -4.06 -14.30
CA HIS A 89 -11.34 -4.06 -15.49
C HIS A 89 -12.57 -3.16 -15.40
N ASP A 90 -12.65 -2.29 -14.38
CA ASP A 90 -13.76 -1.37 -14.20
C ASP A 90 -13.25 0.04 -13.84
N GLU A 91 -13.41 0.99 -14.77
CA GLU A 91 -12.93 2.37 -14.61
C GLU A 91 -13.61 3.11 -13.45
N GLU A 92 -14.91 2.88 -13.26
CA GLU A 92 -15.66 3.54 -12.19
C GLU A 92 -15.21 3.06 -10.81
N ARG A 93 -14.96 1.75 -10.66
CA ARG A 93 -14.46 1.16 -9.42
C ARG A 93 -13.06 1.67 -9.09
N LYS A 94 -12.17 1.75 -10.09
CA LYS A 94 -10.83 2.32 -9.90
C LYS A 94 -10.89 3.77 -9.42
N GLU A 95 -11.70 4.61 -10.05
CA GLU A 95 -11.84 6.01 -9.64
C GLU A 95 -12.43 6.16 -8.24
N ARG A 96 -13.44 5.35 -7.91
CA ARG A 96 -14.05 5.33 -6.59
C ARG A 96 -13.05 4.97 -5.51
N LEU A 97 -12.23 3.95 -5.75
CA LEU A 97 -11.20 3.53 -4.80
C LEU A 97 -10.10 4.59 -4.63
N ILE A 98 -9.61 5.18 -5.72
CA ILE A 98 -8.62 6.25 -5.67
C ILE A 98 -9.15 7.45 -4.87
N PHE A 99 -10.40 7.85 -5.12
CA PHE A 99 -11.04 8.94 -4.39
C PHE A 99 -11.18 8.63 -2.90
N ALA A 100 -11.60 7.41 -2.56
CA ALA A 100 -11.72 6.95 -1.17
C ALA A 100 -10.36 6.96 -0.45
N LEU A 101 -9.28 6.50 -1.11
CA LEU A 101 -7.92 6.54 -0.56
C LEU A 101 -7.47 7.98 -0.29
N LEU A 102 -7.65 8.89 -1.25
CA LEU A 102 -7.27 10.29 -1.07
C LEU A 102 -8.01 10.95 0.10
N ASN A 103 -9.29 10.69 0.24
CA ASN A 103 -10.09 11.24 1.36
C ASN A 103 -9.63 10.67 2.70
N GLU A 104 -9.44 9.37 2.80
CA GLU A 104 -8.98 8.70 4.02
C GLU A 104 -7.60 9.20 4.45
N MET A 105 -6.69 9.33 3.50
CA MET A 105 -5.34 9.81 3.77
C MET A 105 -5.34 11.26 4.26
N LYS A 106 -6.15 12.13 3.65
CA LYS A 106 -6.30 13.52 4.10
C LYS A 106 -6.93 13.61 5.49
N GLU A 107 -8.00 12.86 5.72
CA GLU A 107 -8.73 12.89 7.00
C GLU A 107 -7.87 12.40 8.15
N LYS A 108 -7.15 11.29 7.98
CA LYS A 108 -6.33 10.69 9.04
C LYS A 108 -4.91 11.25 9.14
N GLY A 109 -4.44 11.92 8.10
CA GLY A 109 -3.11 12.51 8.08
C GLY A 109 -2.01 11.56 7.63
N TYR A 110 -2.32 10.57 6.80
CA TYR A 110 -1.32 9.77 6.10
C TYR A 110 -0.51 10.65 5.14
N GLU A 111 0.75 10.30 4.94
CA GLU A 111 1.70 11.08 4.13
C GLU A 111 2.27 10.28 2.94
N GLY A 112 1.81 9.07 2.73
CA GLY A 112 2.20 8.22 1.62
C GLY A 112 1.31 7.00 1.49
N LEU A 113 1.40 6.33 0.35
CA LEU A 113 0.66 5.11 0.04
C LEU A 113 1.64 3.98 -0.26
N ASP A 114 1.37 2.82 0.31
CA ASP A 114 2.05 1.56 0.02
C ASP A 114 1.05 0.58 -0.59
N LEU A 115 1.26 0.18 -1.85
CA LEU A 115 0.39 -0.75 -2.56
C LEU A 115 0.99 -2.16 -2.47
N ASP A 116 0.24 -3.07 -1.86
CA ASP A 116 0.66 -4.45 -1.62
C ASP A 116 -0.39 -5.43 -2.19
N PHE A 117 -0.44 -5.51 -3.52
CA PHE A 117 -1.26 -6.47 -4.25
C PHE A 117 -0.43 -7.71 -4.58
N GLU A 118 -0.59 -8.75 -3.78
CA GLU A 118 -0.01 -10.05 -4.05
C GLU A 118 -0.91 -10.87 -5.00
N TYR A 119 -0.29 -11.80 -5.73
CA TYR A 119 -0.99 -12.76 -6.60
C TYR A 119 -1.80 -12.11 -7.73
N VAL A 120 -1.32 -11.01 -8.31
CA VAL A 120 -1.89 -10.46 -9.53
C VAL A 120 -1.77 -11.50 -10.65
N GLN A 121 -2.87 -11.82 -11.32
CA GLN A 121 -2.88 -12.82 -12.37
C GLN A 121 -2.08 -12.34 -13.58
N ALA A 122 -1.43 -13.27 -14.29
CA ALA A 122 -0.61 -12.95 -15.46
C ALA A 122 -1.38 -12.17 -16.53
N GLU A 123 -2.65 -12.51 -16.75
CA GLU A 123 -3.55 -11.83 -17.68
C GLU A 123 -3.85 -10.37 -17.29
N ASP A 124 -3.70 -10.03 -16.02
CA ASP A 124 -3.96 -8.68 -15.47
C ASP A 124 -2.71 -7.80 -15.41
N ARG A 125 -1.53 -8.30 -15.80
CA ARG A 125 -0.25 -7.61 -15.70
C ARG A 125 -0.29 -6.20 -16.28
N ASP A 126 -0.73 -6.04 -17.52
CA ASP A 126 -0.75 -4.74 -18.20
C ASP A 126 -1.80 -3.80 -17.59
N ALA A 127 -2.96 -4.32 -17.22
CA ALA A 127 -3.99 -3.55 -16.53
C ALA A 127 -3.52 -3.07 -15.15
N TYR A 128 -2.79 -3.92 -14.43
CA TYR A 128 -2.19 -3.57 -13.14
C TYR A 128 -1.12 -2.49 -13.30
N THR A 129 -0.23 -2.61 -14.27
CA THR A 129 0.80 -1.60 -14.54
C THR A 129 0.17 -0.23 -14.84
N ARG A 130 -0.87 -0.19 -15.67
CA ARG A 130 -1.60 1.07 -15.95
C ARG A 130 -2.30 1.63 -14.71
N PHE A 131 -2.89 0.78 -13.89
CA PHE A 131 -3.52 1.21 -12.64
C PHE A 131 -2.51 1.81 -11.67
N VAL A 132 -1.35 1.16 -11.48
CA VAL A 132 -0.26 1.67 -10.64
C VAL A 132 0.22 3.04 -11.13
N ALA A 133 0.42 3.20 -12.43
CA ALA A 133 0.82 4.49 -13.01
C ALA A 133 -0.20 5.60 -12.72
N ARG A 134 -1.48 5.33 -12.94
CA ARG A 134 -2.57 6.29 -12.69
C ARG A 134 -2.71 6.63 -11.20
N LEU A 135 -2.68 5.61 -10.34
CA LEU A 135 -2.72 5.79 -8.90
C LEU A 135 -1.56 6.67 -8.42
N THR A 136 -0.35 6.39 -8.89
CA THR A 136 0.85 7.15 -8.56
C THR A 136 0.74 8.61 -9.00
N GLU A 137 0.29 8.86 -10.22
CA GLU A 137 0.07 10.22 -10.72
C GLU A 137 -0.92 11.00 -9.84
N ARG A 138 -2.07 10.40 -9.52
CA ARG A 138 -3.10 11.02 -8.68
C ARG A 138 -2.60 11.30 -7.26
N MET A 139 -1.83 10.38 -6.67
CA MET A 139 -1.25 10.55 -5.35
C MET A 139 -0.16 11.63 -5.35
N ASN A 140 0.70 11.65 -6.35
CA ASN A 140 1.79 12.64 -6.45
C ASN A 140 1.27 14.07 -6.62
N VAL A 141 0.15 14.29 -7.29
CA VAL A 141 -0.50 15.63 -7.39
C VAL A 141 -0.83 16.17 -5.99
N GLU A 142 -1.21 15.31 -5.06
CA GLU A 142 -1.49 15.68 -3.66
C GLU A 142 -0.23 15.65 -2.75
N GLY A 143 0.94 15.34 -3.31
CA GLY A 143 2.21 15.29 -2.59
C GLY A 143 2.45 13.95 -1.86
N TYR A 144 1.71 12.91 -2.16
CA TYR A 144 1.86 11.59 -1.56
C TYR A 144 2.77 10.70 -2.41
N PRO A 145 3.93 10.25 -1.88
CA PRO A 145 4.73 9.22 -2.54
C PRO A 145 3.99 7.88 -2.51
N VAL A 146 4.22 7.08 -3.56
CA VAL A 146 3.68 5.73 -3.69
C VAL A 146 4.82 4.73 -3.75
N SER A 147 4.71 3.65 -2.99
CA SER A 147 5.55 2.47 -3.12
C SER A 147 4.71 1.26 -3.46
N VAL A 148 5.32 0.29 -4.12
CA VAL A 148 4.66 -0.96 -4.52
C VAL A 148 5.48 -2.12 -3.98
N ALA A 149 4.85 -3.02 -3.26
CA ALA A 149 5.48 -4.27 -2.83
C ALA A 149 5.57 -5.23 -4.02
N LEU A 150 6.74 -5.80 -4.22
CA LEU A 150 7.02 -6.76 -5.28
C LEU A 150 7.56 -8.04 -4.66
N ALA A 151 7.12 -9.19 -5.17
CA ALA A 151 7.74 -10.47 -4.83
C ALA A 151 9.20 -10.49 -5.37
N PRO A 152 10.19 -10.87 -4.55
CA PRO A 152 11.57 -10.87 -4.99
C PRO A 152 11.79 -11.91 -6.10
N LYS A 153 12.38 -11.48 -7.21
CA LYS A 153 12.72 -12.32 -8.35
C LYS A 153 14.22 -12.59 -8.37
N THR A 154 14.61 -13.83 -8.63
CA THR A 154 16.03 -14.24 -8.70
C THR A 154 16.53 -14.43 -10.14
N SER A 155 15.61 -14.55 -11.10
CA SER A 155 15.92 -14.62 -12.54
C SER A 155 14.71 -14.19 -13.37
N ASP A 156 14.94 -13.82 -14.63
CA ASP A 156 13.87 -13.45 -15.57
C ASP A 156 12.98 -14.64 -15.95
N ASP A 157 13.49 -15.85 -15.80
CA ASP A 157 12.76 -17.09 -16.12
C ASP A 157 11.84 -17.58 -15.01
N GLN A 158 11.85 -16.91 -13.86
CA GLN A 158 11.03 -17.30 -12.72
C GLN A 158 9.55 -17.15 -13.04
N ARG A 159 8.79 -18.26 -12.90
CA ARG A 159 7.38 -18.37 -13.24
C ARG A 159 6.52 -18.53 -11.99
N GLY A 160 5.23 -18.27 -12.13
CA GLY A 160 4.21 -18.48 -11.12
C GLY A 160 3.43 -17.23 -10.77
N ILE A 161 2.32 -17.42 -10.08
CA ILE A 161 1.33 -16.37 -9.77
C ILE A 161 1.92 -15.17 -8.98
N LEU A 162 3.02 -15.37 -8.24
CA LEU A 162 3.71 -14.28 -7.53
C LEU A 162 4.48 -13.34 -8.47
N TYR A 163 4.78 -13.77 -9.68
CA TYR A 163 5.71 -13.07 -10.57
C TYR A 163 5.12 -12.64 -11.90
N GLU A 164 4.23 -13.46 -12.46
CA GLU A 164 3.76 -13.27 -13.85
C GLU A 164 2.79 -12.09 -14.00
N GLY A 165 2.10 -11.69 -12.93
CA GLY A 165 1.24 -10.52 -12.90
C GLY A 165 1.96 -9.18 -12.66
N ILE A 166 3.29 -9.20 -12.53
CA ILE A 166 4.10 -8.01 -12.22
C ILE A 166 5.03 -7.70 -13.39
N ASP A 167 5.07 -6.43 -13.79
CA ASP A 167 6.07 -5.91 -14.71
C ASP A 167 7.26 -5.38 -13.90
N TYR A 168 8.41 -6.02 -14.06
CA TYR A 168 9.66 -5.66 -13.38
C TYR A 168 10.57 -4.74 -14.22
N ALA A 169 10.16 -4.36 -15.44
CA ALA A 169 10.91 -3.48 -16.34
C ALA A 169 10.82 -1.99 -15.95
#